data_d2f748395071b676b8c937c9eb849767
#
_entry.id   d2f748395071b676b8c937c9eb849767
#
_cell.length_a   1.000
_cell.length_b   1.000
_cell.length_c   1.000
_cell.angle_alpha   90.00
_cell.angle_beta   90.00
_cell.angle_gamma   90.00
#
_symmetry.space_group_name_H-M   'P 1'
#
loop_
_entity.id
_entity.type
_entity.pdbx_description
1 polymer ?
#
loop_
_entity_poly.entity_id
_entity_poly.type
_entity_poly.pdbx_seq_one_letter_code
_entity_poly.pdbx_strand_id
1 'polypeptide(L)'
;MVEKLFFSVFKQSLIDAKKPFITLSGDKESRLAKAIAIIDNLSLAKQHGVSSDDFVQIYNHEIPFEKILQQLKIFKNGILKSNLISPAKIKNGILGLSEDEFKEKAAFFDLKKESLKLKKFVPASGAASRMFKFLSAFLNDFDITRETINAYINRKKDSDLSIFIVAMDKFPFFEALDKKLREIYLDFEVLDRDYKNYYFIKTLLSSDYFDFANKPKAVLPFHQYKTHIANPIEEHLNECVHYASSNEVSNLHFTVSEVHQNLFENEVEVLKEKVEKESGIEINIAYSYQNKSTDSITVNDQNEFVRDKNNNLIFRPGGHGALIENLNELDADVIFVKNIDNVIQNHIGKIALYKKALAGVLIKVQQKVFDYLDKIEKQEIKENNLEEIVAFLSKKLNIELGNDFNKFTFENKVNKIKDLLDRPIRVCGMVKNEGEPGGGPFWVMNDKGSISLQIVETSQVDLTNKKQLEILAAATHFNPVDLVCGIKNYKNEKFDLLKFVDPKAGFIVEKSVDGKLVKSYELPGLWNGAMANWLTIFVAVPLITFNPVKTVNDLLKPAHQPQ
;
A
#
# COMPACT_ATOMS: atom_id res chain seq x y z
N MET A 1 24.72 39.47 -11.28
CA MET A 1 25.27 39.33 -9.90
C MET A 1 24.50 40.20 -8.91
N VAL A 2 24.24 41.49 -9.19
CA VAL A 2 23.49 42.41 -8.32
C VAL A 2 22.08 41.96 -8.01
N GLU A 3 21.30 41.49 -8.99
CA GLU A 3 19.92 41.00 -8.80
C GLU A 3 19.83 39.79 -7.87
N LYS A 4 20.78 38.85 -7.98
CA LYS A 4 20.83 37.67 -7.07
C LYS A 4 21.15 38.09 -5.63
N LEU A 5 22.00 39.10 -5.45
CA LEU A 5 22.33 39.62 -4.14
C LEU A 5 21.13 40.33 -3.52
N PHE A 6 20.44 41.20 -4.27
CA PHE A 6 19.20 41.85 -3.83
C PHE A 6 18.13 40.87 -3.41
N PHE A 7 17.90 39.83 -4.22
CA PHE A 7 16.94 38.79 -3.89
C PHE A 7 17.28 38.07 -2.58
N SER A 8 18.57 37.73 -2.37
CA SER A 8 19.03 37.05 -1.15
C SER A 8 18.83 37.94 0.09
N VAL A 9 19.18 39.24 0.01
CA VAL A 9 19.00 40.19 1.11
C VAL A 9 17.53 40.37 1.45
N PHE A 10 16.68 40.54 0.42
CA PHE A 10 15.24 40.71 0.63
C PHE A 10 14.61 39.48 1.26
N LYS A 11 14.97 38.28 0.77
CA LYS A 11 14.52 37.03 1.32
C LYS A 11 14.94 36.86 2.78
N GLN A 12 16.20 37.19 3.10
CA GLN A 12 16.70 37.13 4.49
C GLN A 12 15.94 38.09 5.40
N SER A 13 15.69 39.35 4.94
CA SER A 13 14.92 40.32 5.71
C SER A 13 13.50 39.87 6.05
N LEU A 14 12.83 39.11 5.14
CA LEU A 14 11.51 38.52 5.40
C LEU A 14 11.60 37.40 6.42
N ILE A 15 12.64 36.55 6.36
CA ILE A 15 12.92 35.50 7.33
C ILE A 15 13.15 36.11 8.72
N ASP A 16 14.02 37.10 8.82
CA ASP A 16 14.37 37.77 10.10
C ASP A 16 13.14 38.45 10.71
N ALA A 17 12.29 39.05 9.87
CA ALA A 17 11.03 39.68 10.28
C ALA A 17 9.89 38.69 10.53
N LYS A 18 10.14 37.36 10.37
CA LYS A 18 9.14 36.28 10.47
C LYS A 18 7.87 36.55 9.66
N LYS A 19 8.03 37.09 8.44
CA LYS A 19 6.92 37.34 7.53
C LYS A 19 6.72 36.16 6.58
N PRO A 20 5.47 35.64 6.41
CA PRO A 20 5.21 34.60 5.44
C PRO A 20 5.43 35.14 4.02
N PHE A 21 6.10 34.36 3.19
CA PHE A 21 6.33 34.70 1.79
C PHE A 21 6.43 33.47 0.92
N ILE A 22 6.11 33.63 -0.37
CA ILE A 22 6.26 32.61 -1.40
C ILE A 22 7.21 33.13 -2.47
N THR A 23 8.18 32.32 -2.86
CA THR A 23 9.11 32.64 -3.93
C THR A 23 8.59 32.14 -5.27
N LEU A 24 8.49 33.04 -6.25
CA LEU A 24 8.06 32.69 -7.61
C LEU A 24 9.26 32.55 -8.55
N SER A 25 9.30 31.49 -9.31
CA SER A 25 10.32 31.17 -10.32
C SER A 25 9.71 30.96 -11.70
N GLY A 26 10.52 31.09 -12.75
CA GLY A 26 10.13 30.98 -14.14
C GLY A 26 10.24 32.30 -14.91
N ASP A 27 9.76 32.32 -16.16
CA ASP A 27 9.63 33.55 -16.95
C ASP A 27 8.57 34.51 -16.40
N LYS A 28 8.42 35.67 -17.03
CA LYS A 28 7.50 36.73 -16.55
C LYS A 28 6.04 36.26 -16.58
N GLU A 29 5.62 35.57 -17.63
CA GLU A 29 4.23 35.12 -17.83
C GLU A 29 3.90 34.02 -16.83
N SER A 30 4.79 33.04 -16.67
CA SER A 30 4.65 31.97 -15.70
C SER A 30 4.59 32.49 -14.25
N ARG A 31 5.45 33.46 -13.89
CA ARG A 31 5.39 34.08 -12.56
C ARG A 31 4.11 34.86 -12.32
N LEU A 32 3.60 35.58 -13.34
CA LEU A 32 2.33 36.29 -13.22
C LEU A 32 1.16 35.35 -13.02
N ALA A 33 1.08 34.29 -13.84
CA ALA A 33 0.03 33.27 -13.70
C ALA A 33 0.05 32.59 -12.31
N LYS A 34 1.26 32.21 -11.83
CA LYS A 34 1.44 31.67 -10.47
C LYS A 34 1.02 32.68 -9.38
N ALA A 35 1.39 33.97 -9.52
CA ALA A 35 1.02 34.99 -8.56
C ALA A 35 -0.51 35.15 -8.45
N ILE A 36 -1.20 35.19 -9.58
CA ILE A 36 -2.67 35.31 -9.62
C ILE A 36 -3.29 34.10 -8.91
N ALA A 37 -2.90 32.88 -9.29
CA ALA A 37 -3.42 31.65 -8.67
C ALA A 37 -3.17 31.60 -7.14
N ILE A 38 -2.00 32.06 -6.67
CA ILE A 38 -1.67 32.12 -5.25
C ILE A 38 -2.55 33.15 -4.53
N ILE A 39 -2.77 34.33 -5.11
CA ILE A 39 -3.60 35.38 -4.51
C ILE A 39 -5.05 34.92 -4.42
N ASP A 40 -5.58 34.29 -5.46
CA ASP A 40 -6.93 33.74 -5.48
C ASP A 40 -7.10 32.66 -4.39
N ASN A 41 -6.16 31.71 -4.31
CA ASN A 41 -6.15 30.67 -3.29
C ASN A 41 -5.97 31.23 -1.88
N LEU A 42 -5.14 32.26 -1.68
CA LEU A 42 -4.98 32.92 -0.37
C LEU A 42 -6.25 33.65 0.04
N SER A 43 -6.94 34.30 -0.90
CA SER A 43 -8.24 34.92 -0.64
C SER A 43 -9.27 33.89 -0.19
N LEU A 44 -9.33 32.75 -0.88
CA LEU A 44 -10.18 31.64 -0.53
C LEU A 44 -9.80 31.03 0.83
N ALA A 45 -8.51 30.89 1.11
CA ALA A 45 -8.00 30.40 2.39
C ALA A 45 -8.48 31.24 3.58
N LYS A 46 -8.40 32.58 3.45
CA LYS A 46 -8.89 33.50 4.47
C LYS A 46 -10.40 33.40 4.73
N GLN A 47 -11.20 33.17 3.68
CA GLN A 47 -12.64 32.92 3.82
C GLN A 47 -12.95 31.66 4.65
N HIS A 48 -12.02 30.69 4.65
CA HIS A 48 -12.13 29.46 5.43
C HIS A 48 -11.36 29.50 6.76
N GLY A 49 -10.90 30.67 7.22
CA GLY A 49 -10.23 30.85 8.51
C GLY A 49 -8.76 30.41 8.53
N VAL A 50 -8.16 30.14 7.36
CA VAL A 50 -6.74 29.77 7.22
C VAL A 50 -5.90 31.04 7.22
N SER A 51 -4.90 31.12 8.10
CA SER A 51 -4.00 32.26 8.19
C SER A 51 -3.04 32.33 6.98
N SER A 52 -2.42 33.49 6.77
CA SER A 52 -1.40 33.63 5.71
C SER A 52 -0.18 32.74 5.98
N ASP A 53 0.19 32.56 7.25
CA ASP A 53 1.29 31.67 7.65
C ASP A 53 0.97 30.20 7.33
N ASP A 54 -0.25 29.77 7.65
CA ASP A 54 -0.71 28.41 7.34
C ASP A 54 -0.76 28.15 5.84
N PHE A 55 -1.28 29.15 5.09
CA PHE A 55 -1.34 29.03 3.64
C PHE A 55 0.05 28.87 3.02
N VAL A 56 1.06 29.61 3.50
CA VAL A 56 2.44 29.48 3.03
C VAL A 56 3.02 28.11 3.40
N GLN A 57 2.72 27.57 4.58
CA GLN A 57 3.16 26.24 4.97
C GLN A 57 2.52 25.15 4.08
N ILE A 58 1.22 25.24 3.79
CA ILE A 58 0.50 24.36 2.87
C ILE A 58 1.10 24.42 1.46
N TYR A 59 1.35 25.63 0.97
CA TYR A 59 1.95 25.85 -0.35
C TYR A 59 3.36 25.26 -0.44
N ASN A 60 4.20 25.48 0.57
CA ASN A 60 5.56 24.93 0.63
C ASN A 60 5.58 23.41 0.79
N HIS A 61 4.51 22.83 1.29
CA HIS A 61 4.32 21.36 1.38
C HIS A 61 3.76 20.78 0.06
N GLU A 62 3.58 21.64 -0.96
CA GLU A 62 3.10 21.26 -2.30
C GLU A 62 1.68 20.70 -2.35
N ILE A 63 0.87 20.90 -1.30
CA ILE A 63 -0.52 20.45 -1.28
C ILE A 63 -1.39 21.50 -1.98
N PRO A 64 -2.14 21.13 -3.04
CA PRO A 64 -3.11 22.03 -3.66
C PRO A 64 -4.16 22.47 -2.64
N PHE A 65 -4.44 23.79 -2.57
CA PHE A 65 -5.33 24.32 -1.53
C PHE A 65 -6.76 23.73 -1.61
N GLU A 66 -7.22 23.39 -2.80
CA GLU A 66 -8.49 22.71 -3.01
C GLU A 66 -8.57 21.34 -2.30
N LYS A 67 -7.44 20.60 -2.25
CA LYS A 67 -7.37 19.34 -1.46
C LYS A 67 -7.54 19.61 0.03
N ILE A 68 -6.98 20.70 0.55
CA ILE A 68 -7.17 21.11 1.96
C ILE A 68 -8.64 21.43 2.23
N LEU A 69 -9.30 22.17 1.36
CA LEU A 69 -10.73 22.47 1.50
C LEU A 69 -11.59 21.21 1.49
N GLN A 70 -11.25 20.25 0.63
CA GLN A 70 -11.92 18.94 0.62
C GLN A 70 -11.71 18.18 1.94
N GLN A 71 -10.48 18.17 2.48
CA GLN A 71 -10.17 17.53 3.75
C GLN A 71 -10.94 18.19 4.91
N LEU A 72 -10.96 19.53 4.98
CA LEU A 72 -11.73 20.25 5.99
C LEU A 72 -13.24 19.96 5.92
N LYS A 73 -13.78 19.86 4.71
CA LYS A 73 -15.17 19.45 4.50
C LYS A 73 -15.43 18.02 4.98
N ILE A 74 -14.47 17.11 4.72
CA ILE A 74 -14.54 15.73 5.18
C ILE A 74 -14.49 15.65 6.70
N PHE A 75 -13.58 16.39 7.37
CA PHE A 75 -13.52 16.42 8.84
C PHE A 75 -14.81 16.95 9.47
N LYS A 76 -15.44 17.95 8.83
CA LYS A 76 -16.69 18.54 9.32
C LYS A 76 -17.91 17.64 9.12
N ASN A 77 -18.02 16.99 7.96
CA ASN A 77 -19.22 16.25 7.56
C ASN A 77 -19.12 14.73 7.82
N GLY A 78 -17.91 14.25 8.16
CA GLY A 78 -17.61 12.81 8.20
C GLY A 78 -17.48 12.20 6.82
N ILE A 79 -17.29 10.88 6.79
CA ILE A 79 -17.14 10.06 5.58
C ILE A 79 -18.34 9.16 5.42
N LEU A 80 -18.80 9.01 4.18
CA LEU A 80 -19.82 8.03 3.84
C LEU A 80 -19.25 6.62 4.04
N LYS A 81 -19.99 5.80 4.79
CA LYS A 81 -19.63 4.40 4.98
C LYS A 81 -20.05 3.57 3.78
N SER A 82 -19.28 2.54 3.48
CA SER A 82 -19.58 1.58 2.43
C SER A 82 -20.88 0.83 2.72
N ASN A 83 -21.76 0.71 1.73
CA ASN A 83 -23.01 -0.03 1.86
C ASN A 83 -22.80 -1.47 1.35
N LEU A 84 -22.47 -2.38 2.27
CA LEU A 84 -22.28 -3.79 1.98
C LEU A 84 -23.62 -4.48 1.70
N ILE A 85 -23.69 -5.20 0.59
CA ILE A 85 -24.86 -6.02 0.22
C ILE A 85 -24.67 -7.47 0.69
N SER A 86 -23.49 -8.05 0.42
CA SER A 86 -23.11 -9.38 0.86
C SER A 86 -21.60 -9.58 0.76
N PRO A 87 -20.99 -10.53 1.49
CA PRO A 87 -19.61 -10.93 1.25
C PRO A 87 -19.50 -11.66 -0.08
N ALA A 88 -18.41 -11.44 -0.82
CA ALA A 88 -18.08 -12.26 -1.97
C ALA A 88 -17.61 -13.64 -1.49
N LYS A 89 -18.02 -14.68 -2.22
CA LYS A 89 -17.71 -16.10 -1.92
C LYS A 89 -17.30 -16.84 -3.18
N ILE A 90 -16.69 -18.00 -3.05
CA ILE A 90 -16.43 -18.89 -4.20
C ILE A 90 -17.74 -19.16 -4.95
N LYS A 91 -17.71 -19.03 -6.27
CA LYS A 91 -18.87 -19.08 -7.19
C LYS A 91 -19.84 -17.88 -7.09
N ASN A 92 -19.59 -16.93 -6.20
CA ASN A 92 -20.35 -15.68 -6.11
C ASN A 92 -19.39 -14.53 -5.85
N GLY A 93 -18.76 -14.03 -6.91
CA GLY A 93 -17.78 -12.93 -6.86
C GLY A 93 -16.32 -13.38 -6.72
N ILE A 94 -16.03 -14.59 -6.27
CA ILE A 94 -14.68 -15.16 -6.21
C ILE A 94 -14.59 -16.37 -7.13
N LEU A 95 -13.62 -16.36 -8.04
CA LEU A 95 -13.28 -17.47 -8.90
C LEU A 95 -12.50 -18.53 -8.09
N GLY A 96 -13.03 -19.73 -7.99
CA GLY A 96 -12.32 -20.90 -7.47
C GLY A 96 -11.69 -21.67 -8.62
N LEU A 97 -10.41 -21.98 -8.51
CA LEU A 97 -9.65 -22.77 -9.47
C LEU A 97 -9.15 -24.06 -8.80
N SER A 98 -9.14 -25.16 -9.55
CA SER A 98 -8.45 -26.38 -9.17
C SER A 98 -6.93 -26.24 -9.37
N GLU A 99 -6.14 -27.12 -8.77
CA GLU A 99 -4.68 -27.15 -8.96
C GLU A 99 -4.27 -27.25 -10.43
N ASP A 100 -5.00 -28.03 -11.24
CA ASP A 100 -4.70 -28.20 -12.66
C ASP A 100 -5.07 -26.93 -13.46
N GLU A 101 -6.14 -26.24 -13.09
CA GLU A 101 -6.48 -24.96 -13.68
C GLU A 101 -5.43 -23.89 -13.32
N PHE A 102 -4.89 -23.88 -12.09
CA PHE A 102 -3.77 -23.01 -11.74
C PHE A 102 -2.55 -23.27 -12.62
N LYS A 103 -2.17 -24.54 -12.82
CA LYS A 103 -1.07 -24.93 -13.71
C LYS A 103 -1.35 -24.50 -15.17
N GLU A 104 -2.57 -24.71 -15.68
CA GLU A 104 -2.97 -24.26 -17.02
C GLU A 104 -2.81 -22.74 -17.20
N LYS A 105 -3.27 -21.95 -16.22
CA LYS A 105 -3.16 -20.50 -16.29
C LYS A 105 -1.72 -20.04 -16.18
N ALA A 106 -0.91 -20.66 -15.31
CA ALA A 106 0.52 -20.36 -15.20
C ALA A 106 1.28 -20.70 -16.49
N ALA A 107 1.02 -21.86 -17.09
CA ALA A 107 1.60 -22.24 -18.39
C ALA A 107 1.19 -21.28 -19.50
N PHE A 108 -0.06 -20.83 -19.52
CA PHE A 108 -0.52 -19.81 -20.47
C PHE A 108 0.22 -18.48 -20.30
N PHE A 109 0.46 -18.03 -19.05
CA PHE A 109 1.29 -16.86 -18.79
C PHE A 109 2.72 -17.07 -19.32
N ASP A 110 3.36 -18.21 -19.02
CA ASP A 110 4.73 -18.51 -19.47
C ASP A 110 4.85 -18.51 -21.00
N LEU A 111 3.81 -18.91 -21.74
CA LEU A 111 3.77 -18.80 -23.21
C LEU A 111 3.66 -17.36 -23.72
N LYS A 112 3.11 -16.45 -22.93
CA LYS A 112 2.84 -15.06 -23.35
C LYS A 112 3.84 -14.04 -22.84
N LYS A 113 4.52 -14.34 -21.73
CA LYS A 113 5.31 -13.36 -20.97
C LYS A 113 6.42 -12.70 -21.79
N GLU A 114 7.04 -13.41 -22.74
CA GLU A 114 8.19 -12.90 -23.52
C GLU A 114 7.77 -11.75 -24.49
N SER A 115 6.49 -11.62 -24.77
CA SER A 115 5.94 -10.50 -25.56
C SER A 115 5.43 -9.34 -24.71
N LEU A 116 5.59 -9.40 -23.37
CA LEU A 116 5.02 -8.46 -22.42
C LEU A 116 6.11 -7.75 -21.61
N LYS A 117 5.91 -6.48 -21.35
CA LYS A 117 6.70 -5.72 -20.38
C LYS A 117 6.16 -5.98 -18.98
N LEU A 118 6.89 -6.77 -18.21
CA LEU A 118 6.52 -7.11 -16.83
C LEU A 118 7.18 -6.17 -15.84
N LYS A 119 6.47 -5.86 -14.73
CA LYS A 119 7.02 -5.10 -13.62
C LYS A 119 6.46 -5.60 -12.29
N LYS A 120 7.31 -5.65 -11.26
CA LYS A 120 6.87 -5.88 -9.88
C LYS A 120 6.91 -4.58 -9.11
N PHE A 121 5.79 -4.19 -8.51
CA PHE A 121 5.63 -2.97 -7.71
C PHE A 121 5.51 -3.35 -6.24
N VAL A 122 6.42 -2.83 -5.41
CA VAL A 122 6.54 -3.19 -3.99
C VAL A 122 6.50 -1.94 -3.14
N PRO A 123 5.37 -1.64 -2.47
CA PRO A 123 5.32 -0.62 -1.42
C PRO A 123 6.28 -0.97 -0.27
N ALA A 124 7.31 -0.14 -0.03
CA ALA A 124 8.38 -0.41 0.94
C ALA A 124 8.74 0.79 1.84
N SER A 125 7.96 1.88 1.81
CA SER A 125 8.24 3.11 2.56
C SER A 125 8.00 3.02 4.06
N GLY A 126 7.35 1.95 4.56
CA GLY A 126 6.95 1.82 5.96
C GLY A 126 8.10 1.51 6.91
N ALA A 127 8.26 2.31 7.99
CA ALA A 127 9.15 2.00 9.10
C ALA A 127 8.63 0.79 9.91
N ALA A 128 9.55 0.09 10.59
CA ALA A 128 9.24 -1.10 11.37
C ALA A 128 8.64 -0.79 12.76
N SER A 129 8.33 0.46 13.09
CA SER A 129 7.85 0.87 14.41
C SER A 129 6.64 0.06 14.92
N ARG A 130 5.72 -0.32 14.02
CA ARG A 130 4.58 -1.18 14.39
C ARG A 130 4.99 -2.61 14.70
N MET A 131 6.05 -3.12 14.05
CA MET A 131 6.56 -4.47 14.24
C MET A 131 7.09 -4.69 15.66
N PHE A 132 7.66 -3.64 16.25
CA PHE A 132 8.26 -3.67 17.60
C PHE A 132 7.42 -2.92 18.64
N LYS A 133 6.15 -2.63 18.38
CA LYS A 133 5.33 -1.78 19.25
C LYS A 133 5.26 -2.27 20.69
N PHE A 134 5.06 -3.57 20.92
CA PHE A 134 4.95 -4.13 22.27
C PHE A 134 6.30 -4.09 23.02
N LEU A 135 7.42 -4.29 22.32
CA LEU A 135 8.77 -4.16 22.92
C LEU A 135 9.07 -2.70 23.28
N SER A 136 8.66 -1.73 22.45
CA SER A 136 8.79 -0.31 22.77
C SER A 136 7.94 0.07 23.97
N ALA A 137 6.72 -0.46 24.07
CA ALA A 137 5.84 -0.24 25.23
C ALA A 137 6.46 -0.85 26.50
N PHE A 138 7.04 -2.04 26.40
CA PHE A 138 7.77 -2.66 27.50
C PHE A 138 8.92 -1.77 28.00
N LEU A 139 9.81 -1.30 27.13
CA LEU A 139 10.93 -0.44 27.53
C LEU A 139 10.49 0.89 28.16
N ASN A 140 9.34 1.42 27.78
CA ASN A 140 8.83 2.67 28.33
C ASN A 140 8.17 2.51 29.71
N ASP A 141 7.57 1.34 30.00
CA ASP A 141 6.75 1.11 31.18
C ASP A 141 7.45 0.24 32.27
N PHE A 142 8.49 -0.51 31.87
CA PHE A 142 9.15 -1.47 32.74
C PHE A 142 10.32 -0.85 33.49
N ASP A 143 10.39 -1.10 34.80
CA ASP A 143 11.52 -0.73 35.67
C ASP A 143 12.07 -2.00 36.29
N ILE A 144 13.25 -2.44 35.81
CA ILE A 144 13.92 -3.66 36.24
C ILE A 144 14.33 -3.64 37.74
N THR A 145 14.38 -2.45 38.36
CA THR A 145 14.68 -2.32 39.78
C THR A 145 13.48 -2.55 40.67
N ARG A 146 12.28 -2.57 40.13
CA ARG A 146 11.01 -2.63 40.87
C ARG A 146 10.24 -3.93 40.71
N GLU A 147 10.31 -4.54 39.53
CA GLU A 147 9.59 -5.77 39.24
C GLU A 147 10.38 -6.69 38.31
N THR A 148 10.08 -7.99 38.30
CA THR A 148 10.60 -8.96 37.35
C THR A 148 9.84 -8.86 36.03
N ILE A 149 10.47 -9.32 34.94
CA ILE A 149 9.80 -9.36 33.62
C ILE A 149 8.52 -10.22 33.65
N ASN A 150 8.56 -11.35 34.39
CA ASN A 150 7.37 -12.18 34.55
C ASN A 150 6.23 -11.46 35.31
N ALA A 151 6.55 -10.65 36.31
CA ALA A 151 5.55 -9.85 37.03
C ALA A 151 4.93 -8.80 36.11
N TYR A 152 5.74 -8.14 35.27
CA TYR A 152 5.27 -7.21 34.26
C TYR A 152 4.33 -7.88 33.25
N ILE A 153 4.75 -9.04 32.67
CA ILE A 153 3.94 -9.81 31.71
C ILE A 153 2.57 -10.15 32.29
N ASN A 154 2.55 -10.64 33.54
CA ASN A 154 1.31 -11.00 34.22
C ASN A 154 0.41 -9.78 34.48
N ARG A 155 1.00 -8.67 34.94
CA ARG A 155 0.29 -7.42 35.22
C ARG A 155 -0.33 -6.81 33.96
N LYS A 156 0.42 -6.81 32.84
CA LYS A 156 -0.03 -6.26 31.54
C LYS A 156 -0.79 -7.27 30.69
N LYS A 157 -0.75 -8.56 31.02
CA LYS A 157 -1.26 -9.67 30.19
C LYS A 157 -0.62 -9.68 28.81
N ASP A 158 0.67 -9.37 28.74
CA ASP A 158 1.42 -9.22 27.49
C ASP A 158 1.94 -10.59 27.00
N SER A 159 1.08 -11.28 26.24
CA SER A 159 1.42 -12.57 25.63
C SER A 159 2.50 -12.43 24.55
N ASP A 160 2.54 -11.30 23.82
CA ASP A 160 3.52 -11.08 22.76
C ASP A 160 4.93 -10.97 23.31
N LEU A 161 5.11 -10.24 24.41
CA LEU A 161 6.40 -10.17 25.12
C LEU A 161 6.82 -11.54 25.65
N SER A 162 5.90 -12.32 26.21
CA SER A 162 6.17 -13.68 26.70
C SER A 162 6.69 -14.59 25.58
N ILE A 163 6.00 -14.60 24.43
CA ILE A 163 6.42 -15.37 23.25
C ILE A 163 7.78 -14.93 22.75
N PHE A 164 8.01 -13.62 22.65
CA PHE A 164 9.29 -13.06 22.21
C PHE A 164 10.46 -13.54 23.08
N ILE A 165 10.33 -13.45 24.40
CA ILE A 165 11.39 -13.84 25.34
C ILE A 165 11.67 -15.35 25.31
N VAL A 166 10.60 -16.17 25.21
CA VAL A 166 10.77 -17.63 25.19
C VAL A 166 11.43 -18.12 23.91
N ALA A 167 11.19 -17.45 22.79
CA ALA A 167 11.70 -17.87 21.48
C ALA A 167 12.81 -16.96 20.94
N MET A 168 13.46 -16.19 21.80
CA MET A 168 14.43 -15.15 21.44
C MET A 168 15.57 -15.67 20.56
N ASP A 169 16.06 -16.89 20.83
CA ASP A 169 17.12 -17.58 20.10
C ASP A 169 16.73 -18.04 18.68
N LYS A 170 15.45 -17.99 18.34
CA LYS A 170 14.93 -18.37 17.02
C LYS A 170 14.85 -17.21 16.04
N PHE A 171 15.08 -15.99 16.48
CA PHE A 171 15.07 -14.85 15.59
C PHE A 171 16.37 -14.75 14.77
N PRO A 172 16.32 -14.40 13.49
CA PRO A 172 17.49 -14.37 12.60
C PRO A 172 18.56 -13.34 13.03
N PHE A 173 18.20 -12.40 13.87
CA PHE A 173 19.10 -11.37 14.41
C PHE A 173 19.71 -11.73 15.79
N PHE A 174 19.37 -12.90 16.34
CA PHE A 174 19.80 -13.28 17.70
C PHE A 174 21.32 -13.30 17.86
N GLU A 175 22.03 -14.01 16.98
CA GLU A 175 23.50 -14.17 17.08
C GLU A 175 24.24 -12.82 16.98
N ALA A 176 23.80 -11.95 16.06
CA ALA A 176 24.40 -10.63 15.91
C ALA A 176 24.19 -9.76 17.15
N LEU A 177 23.00 -9.87 17.76
CA LEU A 177 22.64 -9.11 18.96
C LEU A 177 23.38 -9.65 20.19
N ASP A 178 23.44 -10.97 20.39
CA ASP A 178 24.15 -11.61 21.48
C ASP A 178 25.64 -11.27 21.45
N LYS A 179 26.27 -11.34 20.28
CA LYS A 179 27.65 -10.90 20.11
C LYS A 179 27.82 -9.43 20.51
N LYS A 180 26.91 -8.55 20.07
CA LYS A 180 26.98 -7.12 20.41
C LYS A 180 26.80 -6.86 21.89
N LEU A 181 25.92 -7.60 22.57
CA LEU A 181 25.71 -7.50 24.02
C LEU A 181 26.96 -7.84 24.80
N ARG A 182 27.69 -8.89 24.41
CA ARG A 182 28.97 -9.29 25.04
C ARG A 182 30.07 -8.25 24.83
N GLU A 183 30.03 -7.51 23.71
CA GLU A 183 30.96 -6.38 23.47
C GLU A 183 30.64 -5.16 24.36
N ILE A 184 29.34 -4.88 24.60
CA ILE A 184 28.91 -3.70 25.37
C ILE A 184 28.97 -3.93 26.89
N TYR A 185 28.54 -5.10 27.34
CA TYR A 185 28.40 -5.44 28.74
C TYR A 185 29.44 -6.53 29.11
N LEU A 186 30.58 -6.11 29.69
CA LEU A 186 31.67 -7.03 30.01
C LEU A 186 31.24 -8.18 30.96
N ASP A 187 30.27 -7.91 31.83
CA ASP A 187 29.74 -8.87 32.79
C ASP A 187 28.48 -9.58 32.31
N PHE A 188 28.19 -9.55 31.00
CA PHE A 188 26.94 -10.07 30.44
C PHE A 188 26.65 -11.52 30.83
N GLU A 189 27.69 -12.36 30.93
CA GLU A 189 27.53 -13.78 31.26
C GLU A 189 27.00 -14.02 32.69
N VAL A 190 27.40 -13.16 33.64
CA VAL A 190 27.01 -13.30 35.04
C VAL A 190 25.72 -12.57 35.40
N LEU A 191 25.16 -11.81 34.45
CA LEU A 191 23.88 -11.16 34.66
C LEU A 191 22.75 -12.18 34.84
N ASP A 192 21.82 -11.81 35.67
CA ASP A 192 20.58 -12.54 35.82
C ASP A 192 19.74 -12.52 34.49
N ARG A 193 18.83 -13.47 34.36
CA ARG A 193 18.05 -13.68 33.14
C ARG A 193 17.22 -12.46 32.78
N ASP A 194 16.62 -11.78 33.74
CA ASP A 194 15.79 -10.61 33.48
C ASP A 194 16.62 -9.44 32.96
N TYR A 195 17.83 -9.22 33.51
CA TYR A 195 18.77 -8.22 32.98
C TYR A 195 19.24 -8.55 31.55
N LYS A 196 19.55 -9.84 31.27
CA LYS A 196 19.92 -10.28 29.92
C LYS A 196 18.80 -9.98 28.90
N ASN A 197 17.58 -10.35 29.24
CA ASN A 197 16.42 -10.12 28.40
C ASN A 197 16.12 -8.61 28.20
N TYR A 198 16.21 -7.82 29.26
CA TYR A 198 16.03 -6.38 29.20
C TYR A 198 17.08 -5.72 28.30
N TYR A 199 18.34 -6.04 28.47
CA TYR A 199 19.41 -5.48 27.64
C TYR A 199 19.34 -5.94 26.20
N PHE A 200 18.87 -7.16 25.94
CA PHE A 200 18.61 -7.64 24.60
C PHE A 200 17.58 -6.75 23.89
N ILE A 201 16.43 -6.53 24.50
CA ILE A 201 15.37 -5.68 23.94
C ILE A 201 15.84 -4.23 23.80
N LYS A 202 16.54 -3.71 24.80
CA LYS A 202 17.08 -2.34 24.78
C LYS A 202 18.08 -2.15 23.65
N THR A 203 19.02 -3.06 23.44
CA THR A 203 20.03 -2.99 22.38
C THR A 203 19.41 -3.15 21.00
N LEU A 204 18.36 -3.99 20.87
CA LEU A 204 17.61 -4.16 19.63
C LEU A 204 16.97 -2.86 19.14
N LEU A 205 16.43 -2.05 20.07
CA LEU A 205 15.64 -0.86 19.73
C LEU A 205 16.39 0.47 19.92
N SER A 206 17.53 0.47 20.63
CA SER A 206 18.31 1.70 20.87
C SER A 206 18.90 2.25 19.57
N SER A 207 18.79 3.59 19.40
CA SER A 207 19.42 4.34 18.30
C SER A 207 20.94 4.24 18.28
N ASP A 208 21.56 3.94 19.43
CA ASP A 208 23.01 3.80 19.55
C ASP A 208 23.52 2.45 19.00
N TYR A 209 22.60 1.51 18.72
CA TYR A 209 22.95 0.15 18.35
C TYR A 209 22.19 -0.31 17.08
N PHE A 210 21.17 -1.17 17.24
CA PHE A 210 20.49 -1.75 16.07
C PHE A 210 19.37 -0.88 15.51
N ASP A 211 18.70 -0.12 16.34
CA ASP A 211 17.63 0.83 15.96
C ASP A 211 16.56 0.26 15.02
N PHE A 212 16.16 -0.99 15.26
CA PHE A 212 15.29 -1.71 14.33
C PHE A 212 13.90 -1.08 14.18
N ALA A 213 13.38 -0.44 15.23
CA ALA A 213 12.06 0.18 15.17
C ALA A 213 11.99 1.39 14.19
N ASN A 214 13.10 2.07 13.96
CA ASN A 214 13.19 3.24 13.10
C ASN A 214 13.65 2.90 11.67
N LYS A 215 14.19 1.70 11.46
CA LYS A 215 14.59 1.23 10.12
C LYS A 215 13.38 0.82 9.28
N PRO A 216 13.47 0.90 7.94
CA PRO A 216 12.44 0.31 7.07
C PRO A 216 12.43 -1.22 7.23
N LYS A 217 11.23 -1.82 7.22
CA LYS A 217 11.09 -3.29 7.28
C LYS A 217 11.94 -4.02 6.23
N ALA A 218 12.11 -3.40 5.08
CA ALA A 218 12.81 -3.95 3.92
C ALA A 218 14.23 -4.43 4.22
N VAL A 219 14.94 -3.78 5.14
CA VAL A 219 16.34 -4.07 5.46
C VAL A 219 16.53 -4.90 6.73
N LEU A 220 15.44 -5.26 7.41
CA LEU A 220 15.53 -6.04 8.65
C LEU A 220 15.76 -7.53 8.35
N PRO A 221 16.51 -8.23 9.20
CA PRO A 221 16.70 -9.68 9.10
C PRO A 221 15.38 -10.41 9.28
N PHE A 222 14.93 -11.11 8.23
CA PHE A 222 13.65 -11.87 8.27
C PHE A 222 13.87 -13.38 8.27
N HIS A 223 14.82 -13.87 7.47
CA HIS A 223 14.99 -15.30 7.26
C HIS A 223 16.44 -15.73 7.49
N GLN A 224 16.62 -16.80 8.23
CA GLN A 224 17.93 -17.41 8.45
C GLN A 224 18.09 -18.62 7.52
N TYR A 225 18.97 -18.48 6.54
CA TYR A 225 19.42 -19.58 5.68
C TYR A 225 20.67 -20.22 6.27
N LYS A 226 21.07 -21.38 5.76
CA LYS A 226 22.28 -22.09 6.23
C LYS A 226 23.56 -21.27 6.08
N THR A 227 23.63 -20.40 5.09
CA THR A 227 24.83 -19.66 4.69
C THR A 227 24.76 -18.17 4.99
N HIS A 228 23.57 -17.62 5.19
CA HIS A 228 23.37 -16.17 5.36
C HIS A 228 22.00 -15.86 5.98
N ILE A 229 21.83 -14.60 6.33
CA ILE A 229 20.55 -14.04 6.77
C ILE A 229 20.01 -13.15 5.65
N ALA A 230 18.77 -13.40 5.23
CA ALA A 230 18.09 -12.63 4.20
C ALA A 230 17.11 -11.61 4.81
N ASN A 231 17.01 -10.47 4.14
CA ASN A 231 16.01 -9.44 4.40
C ASN A 231 14.89 -9.48 3.34
N PRO A 232 13.78 -8.73 3.51
CA PRO A 232 12.70 -8.68 2.53
C PRO A 232 13.12 -8.24 1.13
N ILE A 233 14.16 -7.39 0.99
CA ILE A 233 14.67 -7.00 -0.34
C ILE A 233 15.16 -8.24 -1.08
N GLU A 234 16.01 -9.05 -0.45
CA GLU A 234 16.54 -10.26 -1.06
C GLU A 234 15.42 -11.22 -1.49
N GLU A 235 14.42 -11.40 -0.62
CA GLU A 235 13.28 -12.26 -0.95
C GLU A 235 12.47 -11.72 -2.14
N HIS A 236 12.28 -10.41 -2.22
CA HIS A 236 11.59 -9.82 -3.38
C HIS A 236 12.40 -9.90 -4.66
N LEU A 237 13.73 -9.82 -4.60
CA LEU A 237 14.61 -10.05 -5.74
C LEU A 237 14.53 -11.52 -6.20
N ASN A 238 14.60 -12.46 -5.29
CA ASN A 238 14.44 -13.88 -5.59
C ASN A 238 13.07 -14.20 -6.19
N GLU A 239 12.01 -13.62 -5.64
CA GLU A 239 10.67 -13.81 -6.18
C GLU A 239 10.51 -13.26 -7.61
N CYS A 240 11.08 -12.08 -7.90
CA CYS A 240 10.84 -11.43 -9.19
C CYS A 240 11.43 -12.22 -10.36
N VAL A 241 12.55 -12.90 -10.19
CA VAL A 241 13.15 -13.75 -11.22
C VAL A 241 12.28 -14.97 -11.53
N HIS A 242 11.46 -15.44 -10.60
CA HIS A 242 10.61 -16.60 -10.78
C HIS A 242 9.30 -16.33 -11.53
N TYR A 243 8.71 -15.12 -11.41
CA TYR A 243 7.39 -14.84 -12.00
C TYR A 243 7.25 -13.48 -12.70
N ALA A 244 8.16 -12.54 -12.47
CA ALA A 244 8.06 -11.19 -13.05
C ALA A 244 9.22 -10.89 -14.00
N SER A 245 9.76 -11.91 -14.68
CA SER A 245 10.82 -11.80 -15.66
C SER A 245 10.34 -12.14 -17.07
N SER A 246 10.82 -11.41 -18.07
CA SER A 246 10.56 -11.57 -19.50
C SER A 246 11.85 -11.26 -20.26
N ASN A 247 12.20 -12.09 -21.26
CA ASN A 247 13.43 -11.94 -22.05
C ASN A 247 14.70 -11.80 -21.15
N GLU A 248 14.80 -12.63 -20.12
CA GLU A 248 15.91 -12.65 -19.16
C GLU A 248 16.10 -11.35 -18.37
N VAL A 249 15.07 -10.48 -18.34
CA VAL A 249 15.06 -9.21 -17.60
C VAL A 249 13.89 -9.18 -16.63
N SER A 250 14.12 -8.75 -15.41
CA SER A 250 13.09 -8.46 -14.41
C SER A 250 13.13 -7.00 -14.01
N ASN A 251 11.96 -6.34 -13.97
CA ASN A 251 11.86 -4.94 -13.58
C ASN A 251 11.15 -4.82 -12.23
N LEU A 252 11.86 -4.33 -11.23
CA LEU A 252 11.37 -4.09 -9.88
C LEU A 252 11.22 -2.60 -9.61
N HIS A 253 10.13 -2.21 -8.98
CA HIS A 253 9.89 -0.84 -8.55
C HIS A 253 9.53 -0.81 -7.07
N PHE A 254 10.34 -0.13 -6.26
CA PHE A 254 10.07 0.08 -4.85
C PHE A 254 9.59 1.50 -4.60
N THR A 255 8.55 1.64 -3.77
CA THR A 255 8.28 2.95 -3.16
C THR A 255 9.00 3.01 -1.82
N VAL A 256 9.86 4.01 -1.64
CA VAL A 256 10.70 4.16 -0.46
C VAL A 256 10.44 5.50 0.24
N SER A 257 10.91 5.66 1.46
CA SER A 257 10.98 6.96 2.12
C SER A 257 12.30 7.65 1.76
N GLU A 258 12.27 8.94 1.44
CA GLU A 258 13.48 9.75 1.14
C GLU A 258 14.55 9.60 2.26
N VAL A 259 14.11 9.54 3.52
CA VAL A 259 15.00 9.42 4.69
C VAL A 259 15.78 8.10 4.71
N HIS A 260 15.22 7.04 4.12
CA HIS A 260 15.80 5.69 4.14
C HIS A 260 16.39 5.25 2.80
N GLN A 261 16.38 6.13 1.80
CA GLN A 261 16.82 5.78 0.44
C GLN A 261 18.24 5.21 0.40
N ASN A 262 19.21 5.92 0.95
CA ASN A 262 20.61 5.48 0.91
C ASN A 262 20.81 4.09 1.56
N LEU A 263 20.12 3.85 2.68
CA LEU A 263 20.18 2.55 3.35
C LEU A 263 19.60 1.44 2.47
N PHE A 264 18.50 1.75 1.78
CA PHE A 264 17.83 0.81 0.89
C PHE A 264 18.67 0.51 -0.36
N GLU A 265 19.24 1.52 -0.99
CA GLU A 265 20.07 1.40 -2.19
C GLU A 265 21.34 0.60 -1.94
N ASN A 266 22.02 0.84 -0.81
CA ASN A 266 23.22 0.09 -0.43
C ASN A 266 22.93 -1.41 -0.27
N GLU A 267 21.81 -1.77 0.36
CA GLU A 267 21.39 -3.17 0.48
C GLU A 267 21.07 -3.79 -0.88
N VAL A 268 20.34 -3.05 -1.71
CA VAL A 268 19.94 -3.51 -3.05
C VAL A 268 21.14 -3.79 -3.93
N GLU A 269 22.16 -2.92 -3.93
CA GLU A 269 23.35 -3.06 -4.80
C GLU A 269 24.06 -4.41 -4.58
N VAL A 270 24.29 -4.75 -3.31
CA VAL A 270 24.95 -6.01 -2.94
C VAL A 270 24.08 -7.23 -3.26
N LEU A 271 22.80 -7.17 -2.93
CA LEU A 271 21.89 -8.30 -3.10
C LEU A 271 21.54 -8.56 -4.56
N LYS A 272 21.42 -7.49 -5.37
CA LYS A 272 21.14 -7.57 -6.80
C LYS A 272 22.22 -8.39 -7.53
N GLU A 273 23.50 -8.05 -7.35
CA GLU A 273 24.62 -8.78 -7.99
C GLU A 273 24.60 -10.27 -7.67
N LYS A 274 24.29 -10.61 -6.41
CA LYS A 274 24.16 -12.00 -5.96
C LYS A 274 23.04 -12.72 -6.72
N VAL A 275 21.83 -12.15 -6.74
CA VAL A 275 20.66 -12.79 -7.36
C VAL A 275 20.80 -12.88 -8.89
N GLU A 276 21.35 -11.86 -9.54
CA GLU A 276 21.64 -11.88 -10.99
C GLU A 276 22.62 -13.00 -11.34
N LYS A 277 23.70 -13.15 -10.56
CA LYS A 277 24.69 -14.20 -10.78
C LYS A 277 24.13 -15.61 -10.58
N GLU A 278 23.25 -15.78 -9.60
CA GLU A 278 22.62 -17.07 -9.28
C GLU A 278 21.52 -17.45 -10.28
N SER A 279 20.75 -16.48 -10.77
CA SER A 279 19.59 -16.71 -11.64
C SER A 279 19.88 -16.60 -13.14
N GLY A 280 20.93 -15.84 -13.53
CA GLY A 280 21.18 -15.49 -14.91
C GLY A 280 20.22 -14.44 -15.49
N ILE A 281 19.39 -13.79 -14.63
CA ILE A 281 18.39 -12.80 -15.03
C ILE A 281 18.88 -11.41 -14.61
N GLU A 282 18.90 -10.47 -15.53
CA GLU A 282 19.17 -9.05 -15.27
C GLU A 282 18.01 -8.44 -14.46
N ILE A 283 18.33 -7.68 -13.40
CA ILE A 283 17.33 -7.04 -12.55
C ILE A 283 17.45 -5.52 -12.65
N ASN A 284 16.45 -4.88 -13.22
CA ASN A 284 16.34 -3.43 -13.26
C ASN A 284 15.52 -2.93 -12.08
N ILE A 285 16.08 -2.03 -11.27
CA ILE A 285 15.43 -1.49 -10.09
C ILE A 285 15.18 0.00 -10.25
N ALA A 286 13.97 0.41 -9.94
CA ALA A 286 13.56 1.81 -9.90
C ALA A 286 12.94 2.14 -8.54
N TYR A 287 13.06 3.41 -8.16
CA TYR A 287 12.52 3.92 -6.90
C TYR A 287 11.56 5.07 -7.16
N SER A 288 10.59 5.24 -6.29
CA SER A 288 9.78 6.45 -6.20
C SER A 288 9.40 6.73 -4.75
N TYR A 289 8.99 7.98 -4.51
CA TYR A 289 8.55 8.44 -3.20
C TYR A 289 7.07 8.75 -3.22
N GLN A 290 6.42 8.65 -2.07
CA GLN A 290 5.08 9.18 -1.94
C GLN A 290 5.13 10.70 -2.13
N ASN A 291 4.27 11.21 -3.01
CA ASN A 291 4.20 12.64 -3.29
C ASN A 291 3.65 13.39 -2.06
N LYS A 292 4.38 14.42 -1.58
CA LYS A 292 3.97 15.28 -0.46
C LYS A 292 2.63 15.96 -0.69
N SER A 293 2.26 16.23 -1.95
CA SER A 293 0.95 16.78 -2.31
C SER A 293 -0.23 15.86 -1.95
N THR A 294 0.05 14.59 -1.59
CA THR A 294 -0.94 13.61 -1.14
C THR A 294 -1.12 13.57 0.38
N ASP A 295 -0.35 14.36 1.12
CA ASP A 295 -0.43 14.39 2.57
C ASP A 295 -1.74 15.03 3.05
N SER A 296 -2.11 14.65 4.26
CA SER A 296 -3.27 15.20 4.96
C SER A 296 -2.84 16.19 6.01
N ILE A 297 -3.63 17.25 6.17
CA ILE A 297 -3.52 18.10 7.34
C ILE A 297 -4.07 17.37 8.57
N THR A 298 -3.51 17.69 9.75
CA THR A 298 -3.94 17.13 11.02
C THR A 298 -4.83 18.11 11.77
N VAL A 299 -5.96 17.65 12.28
CA VAL A 299 -6.91 18.46 13.06
C VAL A 299 -7.22 17.80 14.42
N ASN A 300 -7.63 18.62 15.40
CA ASN A 300 -8.14 18.15 16.69
C ASN A 300 -9.64 17.78 16.61
N ASP A 301 -10.26 17.46 17.75
CA ASP A 301 -11.68 17.09 17.84
C ASP A 301 -12.64 18.21 17.39
N GLN A 302 -12.21 19.48 17.52
CA GLN A 302 -12.97 20.65 17.09
C GLN A 302 -12.73 20.97 15.60
N ASN A 303 -11.96 20.14 14.89
CA ASN A 303 -11.50 20.33 13.50
C ASN A 303 -10.62 21.57 13.32
N GLU A 304 -9.89 21.98 14.35
CA GLU A 304 -8.87 23.02 14.29
C GLU A 304 -7.51 22.40 13.97
N PHE A 305 -6.64 23.15 13.29
CA PHE A 305 -5.31 22.70 12.89
C PHE A 305 -4.43 22.37 14.10
N VAL A 306 -3.82 21.20 14.08
CA VAL A 306 -2.83 20.79 15.09
C VAL A 306 -1.45 21.30 14.67
N ARG A 307 -0.68 21.78 15.66
CA ARG A 307 0.63 22.40 15.44
C ARG A 307 1.71 21.74 16.29
N ASP A 308 2.92 21.79 15.78
CA ASP A 308 4.12 21.39 16.51
C ASP A 308 4.55 22.45 17.55
N LYS A 309 5.65 22.18 18.26
CA LYS A 309 6.23 23.09 19.26
C LYS A 309 6.69 24.44 18.67
N ASN A 310 6.92 24.50 17.37
CA ASN A 310 7.34 25.69 16.65
C ASN A 310 6.18 26.43 15.97
N ASN A 311 4.94 26.05 16.31
CA ASN A 311 3.70 26.56 15.72
C ASN A 311 3.52 26.22 14.23
N ASN A 312 4.22 25.20 13.70
CA ASN A 312 4.02 24.73 12.34
C ASN A 312 2.84 23.76 12.27
N LEU A 313 2.17 23.72 11.12
CA LEU A 313 1.14 22.73 10.82
C LEU A 313 1.74 21.32 10.78
N ILE A 314 1.01 20.35 11.30
CA ILE A 314 1.39 18.95 11.24
C ILE A 314 0.69 18.29 10.06
N PHE A 315 1.49 17.84 9.09
CA PHE A 315 1.03 17.03 7.98
C PHE A 315 1.27 15.55 8.24
N ARG A 316 0.43 14.71 7.68
CA ARG A 316 0.51 13.25 7.78
C ARG A 316 0.43 12.62 6.39
N PRO A 317 1.21 11.58 6.11
CA PRO A 317 1.09 10.84 4.85
C PRO A 317 -0.34 10.40 4.60
N GLY A 318 -0.80 10.56 3.35
CA GLY A 318 -2.15 10.19 2.91
C GLY A 318 -2.44 8.68 2.87
N GLY A 319 -1.59 7.86 3.48
CA GLY A 319 -1.71 6.42 3.54
C GLY A 319 -1.31 5.72 2.22
N HIS A 320 -1.56 4.40 2.13
CA HIS A 320 -1.20 3.66 0.93
C HIS A 320 -2.02 4.04 -0.32
N GLY A 321 -3.09 4.80 -0.16
CA GLY A 321 -3.88 5.35 -1.25
C GLY A 321 -3.10 6.33 -2.12
N ALA A 322 -2.15 7.08 -1.53
CA ALA A 322 -1.26 7.97 -2.24
C ALA A 322 -0.43 7.26 -3.33
N LEU A 323 -0.16 5.97 -3.15
CA LEU A 323 0.64 5.17 -4.07
C LEU A 323 -0.02 4.91 -5.43
N ILE A 324 -1.28 5.31 -5.62
CA ILE A 324 -1.91 5.28 -6.95
C ILE A 324 -1.20 6.23 -7.92
N GLU A 325 -0.66 7.36 -7.44
CA GLU A 325 0.14 8.28 -8.25
C GLU A 325 1.44 7.60 -8.70
N ASN A 326 2.13 6.88 -7.79
CA ASN A 326 3.33 6.11 -8.14
C ASN A 326 3.03 5.00 -9.14
N LEU A 327 1.91 4.29 -8.98
CA LEU A 327 1.49 3.24 -9.92
C LEU A 327 1.15 3.84 -11.29
N ASN A 328 0.56 5.03 -11.32
CA ASN A 328 0.19 5.76 -12.54
C ASN A 328 1.41 6.16 -13.38
N GLU A 329 2.57 6.37 -12.76
CA GLU A 329 3.82 6.70 -13.47
C GLU A 329 4.44 5.49 -14.18
N LEU A 330 4.05 4.27 -13.81
CA LEU A 330 4.65 3.07 -14.36
C LEU A 330 4.24 2.84 -15.82
N ASP A 331 5.16 2.29 -16.60
CA ASP A 331 4.89 1.76 -17.94
C ASP A 331 5.20 0.26 -17.96
N ALA A 332 4.15 -0.54 -18.02
CA ALA A 332 4.21 -1.99 -18.14
C ALA A 332 2.87 -2.54 -18.65
N ASP A 333 2.89 -3.73 -19.24
CA ASP A 333 1.68 -4.44 -19.68
C ASP A 333 1.06 -5.23 -18.54
N VAL A 334 1.89 -5.78 -17.67
CA VAL A 334 1.48 -6.51 -16.46
C VAL A 334 2.29 -6.04 -15.26
N ILE A 335 1.61 -5.64 -14.20
CA ILE A 335 2.23 -5.21 -12.94
C ILE A 335 1.81 -6.16 -11.81
N PHE A 336 2.78 -6.78 -11.16
CA PHE A 336 2.57 -7.55 -9.93
C PHE A 336 2.72 -6.62 -8.72
N VAL A 337 1.69 -6.52 -7.88
CA VAL A 337 1.71 -5.70 -6.66
C VAL A 337 1.77 -6.61 -5.45
N LYS A 338 2.74 -6.38 -4.57
CA LYS A 338 2.92 -7.15 -3.33
C LYS A 338 3.56 -6.29 -2.25
N ASN A 339 3.09 -6.41 -1.01
CA ASN A 339 3.68 -5.69 0.12
C ASN A 339 5.08 -6.22 0.47
N ILE A 340 5.97 -5.32 0.91
CA ILE A 340 7.36 -5.63 1.27
C ILE A 340 7.47 -6.70 2.35
N ASP A 341 6.53 -6.76 3.28
CA ASP A 341 6.55 -7.67 4.43
C ASP A 341 5.87 -9.02 4.18
N ASN A 342 5.27 -9.23 3.00
CA ASN A 342 4.66 -10.52 2.64
C ASN A 342 5.65 -11.38 1.84
N VAL A 343 6.59 -11.97 2.52
CA VAL A 343 7.64 -12.83 1.95
C VAL A 343 7.66 -14.18 2.65
N ILE A 344 8.35 -15.15 2.06
CA ILE A 344 8.45 -16.51 2.58
C ILE A 344 9.85 -17.06 2.34
N GLN A 345 10.39 -17.79 3.31
CA GLN A 345 11.69 -18.44 3.19
C GLN A 345 11.66 -19.70 2.30
N ASN A 346 10.54 -20.41 2.36
CA ASN A 346 10.41 -21.73 1.73
C ASN A 346 9.31 -21.72 0.67
N HIS A 347 9.34 -22.70 -0.26
CA HIS A 347 8.27 -22.93 -1.27
C HIS A 347 8.07 -21.80 -2.30
N ILE A 348 9.13 -21.05 -2.66
CA ILE A 348 9.05 -19.97 -3.66
C ILE A 348 8.42 -20.43 -4.98
N GLY A 349 8.67 -21.67 -5.42
CA GLY A 349 8.07 -22.25 -6.62
C GLY A 349 6.55 -22.35 -6.56
N LYS A 350 5.97 -22.62 -5.37
CA LYS A 350 4.51 -22.60 -5.18
C LYS A 350 3.96 -21.19 -5.27
N ILE A 351 4.64 -20.21 -4.64
CA ILE A 351 4.25 -18.80 -4.75
C ILE A 351 4.26 -18.37 -6.21
N ALA A 352 5.34 -18.68 -6.95
CA ALA A 352 5.47 -18.35 -8.36
C ALA A 352 4.34 -18.96 -9.20
N LEU A 353 3.93 -20.20 -8.94
CA LEU A 353 2.81 -20.85 -9.65
C LEU A 353 1.52 -20.01 -9.53
N TYR A 354 1.13 -19.63 -8.32
CA TYR A 354 -0.10 -18.85 -8.11
C TYR A 354 0.00 -17.45 -8.69
N LYS A 355 1.17 -16.78 -8.58
CA LYS A 355 1.40 -15.47 -9.21
C LYS A 355 1.27 -15.52 -10.73
N LYS A 356 1.92 -16.49 -11.36
CA LYS A 356 1.80 -16.72 -12.81
C LYS A 356 0.37 -17.04 -13.22
N ALA A 357 -0.35 -17.81 -12.41
CA ALA A 357 -1.74 -18.14 -12.69
C ALA A 357 -2.66 -16.91 -12.63
N LEU A 358 -2.49 -16.01 -11.63
CA LEU A 358 -3.22 -14.74 -11.59
C LEU A 358 -2.93 -13.88 -12.83
N ALA A 359 -1.66 -13.82 -13.27
CA ALA A 359 -1.29 -13.12 -14.50
C ALA A 359 -1.90 -13.78 -15.75
N GLY A 360 -1.95 -15.11 -15.80
CA GLY A 360 -2.61 -15.85 -16.88
C GLY A 360 -4.11 -15.57 -16.95
N VAL A 361 -4.79 -15.44 -15.80
CA VAL A 361 -6.19 -14.99 -15.73
C VAL A 361 -6.33 -13.57 -16.27
N LEU A 362 -5.46 -12.64 -15.86
CA LEU A 362 -5.45 -11.26 -16.33
C LEU A 362 -5.34 -11.19 -17.85
N ILE A 363 -4.30 -11.81 -18.42
CA ILE A 363 -4.03 -11.75 -19.87
C ILE A 363 -5.19 -12.34 -20.67
N LYS A 364 -5.76 -13.46 -20.22
CA LYS A 364 -6.90 -14.10 -20.90
C LYS A 364 -8.14 -13.20 -20.91
N VAL A 365 -8.39 -12.48 -19.82
CA VAL A 365 -9.51 -11.52 -19.73
C VAL A 365 -9.22 -10.28 -20.55
N GLN A 366 -8.01 -9.71 -20.49
CA GLN A 366 -7.62 -8.56 -21.31
C GLN A 366 -7.78 -8.84 -22.80
N GLN A 367 -7.30 -9.98 -23.28
CA GLN A 367 -7.45 -10.36 -24.68
C GLN A 367 -8.91 -10.34 -25.12
N LYS A 368 -9.83 -10.87 -24.29
CA LYS A 368 -11.26 -10.90 -24.62
C LYS A 368 -11.88 -9.50 -24.56
N VAL A 369 -11.52 -8.70 -23.57
CA VAL A 369 -11.97 -7.30 -23.43
C VAL A 369 -11.49 -6.47 -24.64
N PHE A 370 -10.22 -6.62 -25.01
CA PHE A 370 -9.61 -5.89 -26.13
C PHE A 370 -10.21 -6.28 -27.48
N ASP A 371 -10.50 -7.57 -27.70
CA ASP A 371 -11.21 -8.07 -28.88
C ASP A 371 -12.61 -7.42 -29.02
N TYR A 372 -13.33 -7.30 -27.91
CA TYR A 372 -14.63 -6.64 -27.92
C TYR A 372 -14.53 -5.13 -28.19
N LEU A 373 -13.58 -4.44 -27.57
CA LEU A 373 -13.39 -3.00 -27.79
C LEU A 373 -12.94 -2.68 -29.22
N ASP A 374 -12.06 -3.50 -29.80
CA ASP A 374 -11.63 -3.39 -31.20
C ASP A 374 -12.83 -3.56 -32.17
N LYS A 375 -13.67 -4.58 -31.93
CA LYS A 375 -14.90 -4.78 -32.71
C LYS A 375 -15.91 -3.64 -32.56
N ILE A 376 -16.03 -3.05 -31.38
CA ILE A 376 -16.87 -1.88 -31.14
C ILE A 376 -16.34 -0.69 -31.95
N GLU A 377 -15.05 -0.44 -31.94
CA GLU A 377 -14.44 0.67 -32.67
C GLU A 377 -14.59 0.50 -34.19
N LYS A 378 -14.44 -0.72 -34.69
CA LYS A 378 -14.66 -1.06 -36.11
C LYS A 378 -16.11 -1.15 -36.51
N GLN A 379 -17.07 -0.91 -35.62
CA GLN A 379 -18.52 -1.02 -35.84
C GLN A 379 -18.95 -2.41 -36.34
N GLU A 380 -18.23 -3.46 -35.91
CA GLU A 380 -18.49 -4.85 -36.30
C GLU A 380 -19.46 -5.57 -35.35
N ILE A 381 -19.91 -4.92 -34.27
CA ILE A 381 -20.83 -5.51 -33.28
C ILE A 381 -22.25 -5.56 -33.88
N LYS A 382 -22.86 -6.74 -33.77
CA LYS A 382 -24.25 -7.00 -34.11
C LYS A 382 -25.03 -7.43 -32.88
N GLU A 383 -26.36 -7.52 -32.94
CA GLU A 383 -27.21 -7.89 -31.80
C GLU A 383 -26.79 -9.23 -31.17
N ASN A 384 -26.44 -10.24 -31.97
CA ASN A 384 -25.99 -11.53 -31.49
C ASN A 384 -24.69 -11.43 -30.66
N ASN A 385 -23.77 -10.54 -31.05
CA ASN A 385 -22.53 -10.29 -30.30
C ASN A 385 -22.83 -9.57 -28.98
N LEU A 386 -23.85 -8.72 -28.94
CA LEU A 386 -24.24 -7.98 -27.75
C LEU A 386 -24.62 -8.94 -26.59
N GLU A 387 -25.37 -9.99 -26.87
CA GLU A 387 -25.75 -11.02 -25.89
C GLU A 387 -24.52 -11.75 -25.35
N GLU A 388 -23.56 -12.11 -26.23
CA GLU A 388 -22.30 -12.74 -25.81
C GLU A 388 -21.52 -11.81 -24.86
N ILE A 389 -21.42 -10.52 -25.20
CA ILE A 389 -20.69 -9.53 -24.38
C ILE A 389 -21.39 -9.34 -23.03
N VAL A 390 -22.72 -9.23 -23.00
CA VAL A 390 -23.51 -9.12 -21.76
C VAL A 390 -23.29 -10.36 -20.87
N ALA A 391 -23.30 -11.55 -21.47
CA ALA A 391 -23.00 -12.78 -20.74
C ALA A 391 -21.56 -12.83 -20.20
N PHE A 392 -20.59 -12.27 -20.93
CA PHE A 392 -19.21 -12.15 -20.47
C PHE A 392 -19.09 -11.14 -19.31
N LEU A 393 -19.73 -9.96 -19.40
CA LEU A 393 -19.77 -8.97 -18.33
C LEU A 393 -20.29 -9.57 -17.03
N SER A 394 -21.44 -10.28 -17.08
CA SER A 394 -22.04 -10.90 -15.89
C SER A 394 -21.20 -12.07 -15.36
N LYS A 395 -20.90 -13.06 -16.22
CA LYS A 395 -20.29 -14.34 -15.77
C LYS A 395 -18.79 -14.27 -15.49
N LYS A 396 -18.05 -13.34 -16.14
CA LYS A 396 -16.58 -13.28 -16.03
C LYS A 396 -16.09 -12.04 -15.29
N LEU A 397 -16.79 -10.90 -15.46
CA LEU A 397 -16.42 -9.65 -14.82
C LEU A 397 -17.31 -9.30 -13.61
N ASN A 398 -18.34 -10.11 -13.32
CA ASN A 398 -19.29 -9.88 -12.25
C ASN A 398 -19.97 -8.48 -12.34
N ILE A 399 -20.24 -8.01 -13.55
CA ILE A 399 -20.90 -6.73 -13.82
C ILE A 399 -22.34 -7.01 -14.24
N GLU A 400 -23.28 -6.58 -13.40
CA GLU A 400 -24.71 -6.65 -13.72
C GLU A 400 -25.16 -5.34 -14.36
N LEU A 401 -25.82 -5.47 -15.52
CA LEU A 401 -26.44 -4.35 -16.21
C LEU A 401 -27.80 -4.09 -15.57
N GLY A 402 -28.07 -2.83 -15.22
CA GLY A 402 -29.34 -2.46 -14.61
C GLY A 402 -30.55 -2.76 -15.51
N ASN A 403 -31.74 -2.87 -14.92
CA ASN A 403 -33.00 -3.21 -15.62
C ASN A 403 -33.32 -2.29 -16.80
N ASP A 404 -32.82 -1.06 -16.80
CA ASP A 404 -33.05 -0.08 -17.88
C ASP A 404 -32.18 -0.34 -19.11
N PHE A 405 -31.15 -1.19 -19.02
CA PHE A 405 -30.27 -1.51 -20.15
C PHE A 405 -31.04 -2.05 -21.35
N ASN A 406 -32.06 -2.86 -21.11
CA ASN A 406 -32.89 -3.42 -22.18
C ASN A 406 -33.71 -2.37 -22.92
N LYS A 407 -33.98 -1.21 -22.30
CA LYS A 407 -34.73 -0.09 -22.88
C LYS A 407 -33.87 0.80 -23.79
N PHE A 408 -32.54 0.65 -23.74
CA PHE A 408 -31.63 1.44 -24.54
C PHE A 408 -31.71 1.07 -26.05
N THR A 409 -31.45 2.03 -26.89
CA THR A 409 -31.18 1.77 -28.31
C THR A 409 -29.93 0.93 -28.47
N PHE A 410 -29.76 0.25 -29.58
CA PHE A 410 -28.58 -0.56 -29.88
C PHE A 410 -27.29 0.24 -29.68
N GLU A 411 -27.22 1.45 -30.24
CA GLU A 411 -26.08 2.35 -30.15
C GLU A 411 -25.77 2.71 -28.67
N ASN A 412 -26.77 3.04 -27.87
CA ASN A 412 -26.60 3.36 -26.46
C ASN A 412 -26.17 2.13 -25.65
N LYS A 413 -26.62 0.93 -26.01
CA LYS A 413 -26.14 -0.33 -25.40
C LYS A 413 -24.66 -0.55 -25.69
N VAL A 414 -24.23 -0.35 -26.96
CA VAL A 414 -22.83 -0.49 -27.38
C VAL A 414 -21.93 0.54 -26.64
N ASN A 415 -22.35 1.81 -26.60
CA ASN A 415 -21.63 2.86 -25.89
C ASN A 415 -21.50 2.54 -24.38
N LYS A 416 -22.57 2.08 -23.75
CA LYS A 416 -22.56 1.68 -22.35
C LYS A 416 -21.59 0.52 -22.08
N ILE A 417 -21.55 -0.46 -22.97
CA ILE A 417 -20.61 -1.58 -22.88
C ILE A 417 -19.17 -1.10 -23.07
N LYS A 418 -18.91 -0.20 -24.02
CA LYS A 418 -17.59 0.41 -24.21
C LYS A 418 -17.11 1.08 -22.93
N ASP A 419 -17.93 1.92 -22.31
CA ASP A 419 -17.62 2.60 -21.04
C ASP A 419 -17.35 1.64 -19.88
N LEU A 420 -17.97 0.47 -19.89
CA LEU A 420 -17.76 -0.55 -18.87
C LEU A 420 -16.48 -1.36 -19.09
N LEU A 421 -16.10 -1.61 -20.35
CA LEU A 421 -14.95 -2.43 -20.71
C LEU A 421 -13.64 -1.63 -20.82
N ASP A 422 -13.69 -0.35 -21.21
CA ASP A 422 -12.51 0.49 -21.40
C ASP A 422 -12.00 1.05 -20.06
N ARG A 423 -11.46 0.14 -19.25
CA ARG A 423 -10.97 0.40 -17.89
C ARG A 423 -9.74 -0.43 -17.60
N PRO A 424 -8.86 0.03 -16.66
CA PRO A 424 -7.80 -0.83 -16.16
C PRO A 424 -8.38 -2.08 -15.49
N ILE A 425 -7.61 -3.17 -15.51
CA ILE A 425 -8.04 -4.47 -15.03
C ILE A 425 -7.13 -4.91 -13.88
N ARG A 426 -7.71 -5.47 -12.82
CA ARG A 426 -6.97 -6.12 -11.75
C ARG A 426 -7.50 -7.53 -11.48
N VAL A 427 -6.58 -8.44 -11.23
CA VAL A 427 -6.86 -9.76 -10.68
C VAL A 427 -6.27 -9.81 -9.27
N CYS A 428 -7.09 -10.08 -8.27
CA CYS A 428 -6.68 -10.06 -6.87
C CYS A 428 -6.79 -11.49 -6.30
N GLY A 429 -5.69 -12.01 -5.78
CA GLY A 429 -5.70 -13.19 -4.96
C GLY A 429 -6.47 -12.93 -3.65
N MET A 430 -7.35 -13.84 -3.28
CA MET A 430 -8.11 -13.82 -2.03
C MET A 430 -7.80 -15.08 -1.25
N VAL A 431 -7.40 -14.94 0.01
CA VAL A 431 -7.13 -16.06 0.89
C VAL A 431 -8.28 -16.27 1.87
N LYS A 432 -8.43 -17.50 2.37
CA LYS A 432 -9.39 -17.81 3.40
C LYS A 432 -9.13 -16.97 4.65
N ASN A 433 -10.19 -16.38 5.21
CA ASN A 433 -10.10 -15.58 6.43
C ASN A 433 -10.01 -16.53 7.65
N GLU A 434 -8.92 -16.41 8.39
CA GLU A 434 -8.69 -17.14 9.65
C GLU A 434 -8.62 -16.22 10.87
N GLY A 435 -9.15 -14.97 10.73
CA GLY A 435 -9.17 -13.95 11.78
C GLY A 435 -8.18 -12.81 11.53
N GLU A 436 -7.55 -12.77 10.36
CA GLU A 436 -6.60 -11.73 10.00
C GLU A 436 -7.30 -10.36 9.83
N PRO A 437 -6.71 -9.27 10.36
CA PRO A 437 -7.23 -7.93 10.12
C PRO A 437 -6.87 -7.48 8.69
N GLY A 438 -7.84 -6.87 8.00
CA GLY A 438 -7.61 -6.33 6.66
C GLY A 438 -8.91 -6.16 5.88
N GLY A 439 -8.76 -5.74 4.62
CA GLY A 439 -9.89 -5.60 3.72
C GLY A 439 -10.39 -6.93 3.19
N GLY A 440 -11.69 -7.10 3.11
CA GLY A 440 -12.35 -8.28 2.53
C GLY A 440 -13.03 -7.98 1.19
N PRO A 441 -13.31 -9.01 0.39
CA PRO A 441 -14.08 -8.89 -0.85
C PRO A 441 -15.58 -8.88 -0.57
N PHE A 442 -16.27 -7.82 -1.01
CA PHE A 442 -17.70 -7.62 -0.82
C PHE A 442 -18.39 -7.16 -2.08
N TRP A 443 -19.66 -7.46 -2.20
CA TRP A 443 -20.59 -6.78 -3.08
C TRP A 443 -21.03 -5.48 -2.39
N VAL A 444 -20.79 -4.34 -3.04
CA VAL A 444 -21.06 -3.01 -2.50
C VAL A 444 -21.98 -2.24 -3.42
N MET A 445 -22.97 -1.60 -2.87
CA MET A 445 -23.87 -0.71 -3.60
C MET A 445 -23.38 0.74 -3.48
N ASN A 446 -23.20 1.39 -4.61
CA ASN A 446 -22.85 2.80 -4.67
C ASN A 446 -24.09 3.71 -4.55
N ASP A 447 -23.88 5.03 -4.45
CA ASP A 447 -24.96 6.04 -4.32
C ASP A 447 -25.96 6.04 -5.47
N LYS A 448 -25.60 5.46 -6.63
CA LYS A 448 -26.47 5.35 -7.81
C LYS A 448 -27.24 4.03 -7.86
N GLY A 449 -27.13 3.19 -6.82
CA GLY A 449 -27.78 1.89 -6.76
C GLY A 449 -27.10 0.79 -7.56
N SER A 450 -25.95 1.05 -8.18
CA SER A 450 -25.19 0.02 -8.90
C SER A 450 -24.37 -0.81 -7.91
N ILE A 451 -24.35 -2.12 -8.11
CA ILE A 451 -23.62 -3.09 -7.27
C ILE A 451 -22.35 -3.50 -8.00
N SER A 452 -21.23 -3.54 -7.27
CA SER A 452 -19.92 -3.98 -7.78
C SER A 452 -19.12 -4.72 -6.73
N LEU A 453 -18.13 -5.51 -7.17
CA LEU A 453 -17.16 -6.15 -6.30
C LEU A 453 -16.11 -5.15 -5.85
N GLN A 454 -15.93 -5.02 -4.53
CA GLN A 454 -14.99 -4.10 -3.91
C GLN A 454 -14.19 -4.81 -2.81
N ILE A 455 -12.97 -4.32 -2.55
CA ILE A 455 -12.24 -4.64 -1.33
C ILE A 455 -12.59 -3.56 -0.32
N VAL A 456 -13.15 -3.95 0.82
CA VAL A 456 -13.60 -3.01 1.86
C VAL A 456 -12.91 -3.34 3.18
N GLU A 457 -12.33 -2.32 3.81
CA GLU A 457 -11.74 -2.43 5.15
C GLU A 457 -12.78 -2.19 6.24
N THR A 458 -12.56 -2.78 7.42
CA THR A 458 -13.46 -2.64 8.57
C THR A 458 -13.75 -1.17 8.93
N SER A 459 -12.76 -0.29 8.80
CA SER A 459 -12.88 1.15 9.03
C SER A 459 -13.88 1.86 8.10
N GLN A 460 -14.13 1.28 6.93
CA GLN A 460 -15.07 1.81 5.93
C GLN A 460 -16.52 1.38 6.18
N VAL A 461 -16.76 0.49 7.14
CA VAL A 461 -18.10 -0.06 7.46
C VAL A 461 -18.70 0.67 8.64
N ASP A 462 -20.02 0.87 8.63
CA ASP A 462 -20.75 1.37 9.79
C ASP A 462 -20.95 0.25 10.82
N LEU A 463 -20.09 0.24 11.84
CA LEU A 463 -20.13 -0.76 12.91
C LEU A 463 -21.29 -0.58 13.90
N THR A 464 -22.05 0.52 13.81
CA THR A 464 -23.27 0.72 14.60
C THR A 464 -24.49 0.06 13.96
N ASN A 465 -24.40 -0.23 12.65
CA ASN A 465 -25.44 -0.89 11.89
C ASN A 465 -25.32 -2.42 12.00
N LYS A 466 -26.24 -3.05 12.71
CA LYS A 466 -26.25 -4.50 12.96
C LYS A 466 -26.18 -5.33 11.67
N LYS A 467 -26.92 -4.94 10.62
CA LYS A 467 -26.92 -5.65 9.33
C LYS A 467 -25.54 -5.58 8.67
N GLN A 468 -24.86 -4.42 8.70
CA GLN A 468 -23.52 -4.26 8.14
C GLN A 468 -22.49 -5.09 8.91
N LEU A 469 -22.61 -5.18 10.24
CA LEU A 469 -21.77 -6.05 11.08
C LEU A 469 -21.95 -7.52 10.74
N GLU A 470 -23.20 -7.98 10.56
CA GLU A 470 -23.50 -9.37 10.18
C GLU A 470 -22.89 -9.73 8.83
N ILE A 471 -22.98 -8.82 7.84
CA ILE A 471 -22.37 -9.01 6.52
C ILE A 471 -20.83 -9.06 6.64
N LEU A 472 -20.23 -8.15 7.41
CA LEU A 472 -18.79 -8.10 7.64
C LEU A 472 -18.28 -9.41 8.29
N ALA A 473 -18.98 -9.87 9.33
CA ALA A 473 -18.64 -11.11 10.05
C ALA A 473 -18.82 -12.38 9.19
N ALA A 474 -19.66 -12.32 8.15
CA ALA A 474 -19.90 -13.45 7.24
C ALA A 474 -18.84 -13.55 6.11
N ALA A 475 -17.81 -12.68 6.11
CA ALA A 475 -16.72 -12.73 5.13
C ALA A 475 -15.90 -14.02 5.28
N THR A 476 -15.78 -14.76 4.19
CA THR A 476 -15.03 -16.05 4.15
C THR A 476 -13.60 -15.90 3.65
N HIS A 477 -13.30 -14.78 3.01
CA HIS A 477 -11.99 -14.46 2.42
C HIS A 477 -11.59 -13.03 2.76
N PHE A 478 -10.29 -12.77 2.67
CA PHE A 478 -9.76 -11.42 2.77
C PHE A 478 -8.67 -11.17 1.72
N ASN A 479 -8.29 -9.90 1.54
CA ASN A 479 -7.27 -9.47 0.57
C ASN A 479 -5.86 -9.49 1.19
N PRO A 480 -4.97 -10.40 0.75
CA PRO A 480 -3.60 -10.46 1.23
C PRO A 480 -2.69 -9.39 0.59
N VAL A 481 -3.23 -8.54 -0.27
CA VAL A 481 -2.48 -7.62 -1.15
C VAL A 481 -1.58 -8.40 -2.12
N ASP A 482 -2.23 -9.26 -2.89
CA ASP A 482 -1.63 -10.05 -3.95
C ASP A 482 -2.38 -9.76 -5.26
N LEU A 483 -1.92 -8.75 -6.01
CA LEU A 483 -2.62 -8.25 -7.17
C LEU A 483 -1.76 -8.36 -8.43
N VAL A 484 -2.43 -8.60 -9.56
CA VAL A 484 -1.85 -8.47 -10.89
C VAL A 484 -2.70 -7.49 -11.69
N CYS A 485 -2.07 -6.44 -12.22
CA CYS A 485 -2.75 -5.30 -12.83
C CYS A 485 -2.36 -5.12 -14.29
N GLY A 486 -3.34 -4.79 -15.13
CA GLY A 486 -3.16 -4.30 -16.49
C GLY A 486 -3.63 -2.85 -16.57
N ILE A 487 -2.72 -1.93 -16.91
CA ILE A 487 -2.93 -0.48 -16.89
C ILE A 487 -2.95 0.17 -18.27
N LYS A 488 -2.95 -0.63 -19.34
CA LYS A 488 -3.06 -0.17 -20.73
C LYS A 488 -4.37 -0.60 -21.36
N ASN A 489 -4.84 0.22 -22.28
CA ASN A 489 -6.02 -0.07 -23.09
C ASN A 489 -5.68 -0.96 -24.31
N TYR A 490 -6.69 -1.30 -25.12
CA TYR A 490 -6.55 -2.13 -26.31
C TYR A 490 -5.72 -1.49 -27.45
N LYS A 491 -5.42 -0.18 -27.35
CA LYS A 491 -4.51 0.55 -28.25
C LYS A 491 -3.07 0.62 -27.72
N ASN A 492 -2.79 -0.09 -26.63
CA ASN A 492 -1.50 -0.03 -25.90
C ASN A 492 -1.17 1.34 -25.29
N GLU A 493 -2.18 2.17 -25.03
CA GLU A 493 -2.05 3.45 -24.36
C GLU A 493 -2.28 3.28 -22.86
N LYS A 494 -1.53 4.01 -22.04
CA LYS A 494 -1.73 4.02 -20.58
C LYS A 494 -3.04 4.69 -20.20
N PHE A 495 -3.76 4.07 -19.28
CA PHE A 495 -4.84 4.77 -18.58
C PHE A 495 -4.28 5.83 -17.63
N ASP A 496 -4.99 6.92 -17.45
CA ASP A 496 -4.83 7.82 -16.33
C ASP A 496 -5.58 7.20 -15.12
N LEU A 497 -4.83 6.52 -14.25
CA LEU A 497 -5.41 5.74 -13.15
C LEU A 497 -6.17 6.61 -12.14
N LEU A 498 -5.85 7.91 -12.06
CA LEU A 498 -6.50 8.83 -11.14
C LEU A 498 -7.98 9.05 -11.49
N LYS A 499 -8.36 8.88 -12.77
CA LYS A 499 -9.76 8.95 -13.21
C LYS A 499 -10.63 7.79 -12.73
N PHE A 500 -10.02 6.70 -12.25
CA PHE A 500 -10.70 5.50 -11.79
C PHE A 500 -10.77 5.37 -10.26
N VAL A 501 -10.32 6.38 -9.54
CA VAL A 501 -10.42 6.47 -8.07
C VAL A 501 -11.87 6.82 -7.66
N ASP A 502 -12.36 6.19 -6.60
CA ASP A 502 -13.55 6.68 -5.90
C ASP A 502 -13.12 7.65 -4.79
N PRO A 503 -13.28 8.96 -4.96
CA PRO A 503 -12.82 9.95 -3.99
C PRO A 503 -13.57 9.89 -2.65
N LYS A 504 -14.73 9.20 -2.60
CA LYS A 504 -15.54 9.03 -1.39
C LYS A 504 -15.08 7.88 -0.49
N ALA A 505 -14.20 7.03 -1.01
CA ALA A 505 -13.75 5.82 -0.31
C ALA A 505 -12.52 6.05 0.60
N GLY A 506 -12.13 7.29 0.86
CA GLY A 506 -11.11 7.62 1.86
C GLY A 506 -11.64 7.46 3.29
N PHE A 507 -10.79 7.63 4.29
CA PHE A 507 -11.19 7.46 5.68
C PHE A 507 -10.46 8.40 6.64
N ILE A 508 -11.14 8.74 7.75
CA ILE A 508 -10.57 9.52 8.85
C ILE A 508 -9.88 8.53 9.79
N VAL A 509 -8.62 8.79 10.09
CA VAL A 509 -7.83 8.03 11.07
C VAL A 509 -7.63 8.88 12.31
N GLU A 510 -7.99 8.32 13.46
CA GLU A 510 -7.76 8.92 14.77
C GLU A 510 -6.48 8.34 15.38
N LYS A 511 -5.62 9.22 15.89
CA LYS A 511 -4.36 8.84 16.57
C LYS A 511 -4.16 9.72 17.79
N SER A 512 -3.42 9.23 18.77
CA SER A 512 -2.95 10.05 19.88
C SER A 512 -1.60 10.64 19.56
N VAL A 513 -1.44 11.96 19.73
CA VAL A 513 -0.19 12.70 19.66
C VAL A 513 -0.05 13.47 20.97
N ASP A 514 0.99 13.22 21.75
CA ASP A 514 1.23 13.81 23.07
C ASP A 514 -0.01 13.71 24.00
N GLY A 515 -0.70 12.56 23.97
CA GLY A 515 -1.90 12.29 24.79
C GLY A 515 -3.18 12.96 24.31
N LYS A 516 -3.14 13.71 23.21
CA LYS A 516 -4.32 14.35 22.60
C LYS A 516 -4.79 13.59 21.37
N LEU A 517 -6.10 13.42 21.23
CA LEU A 517 -6.70 12.83 20.05
C LEU A 517 -6.56 13.78 18.86
N VAL A 518 -6.05 13.28 17.76
CA VAL A 518 -5.94 14.01 16.50
C VAL A 518 -6.48 13.19 15.34
N LYS A 519 -7.02 13.87 14.34
CA LYS A 519 -7.58 13.29 13.13
C LYS A 519 -6.73 13.64 11.92
N SER A 520 -6.55 12.68 11.01
CA SER A 520 -5.98 12.89 9.69
C SER A 520 -6.82 12.15 8.65
N TYR A 521 -6.75 12.58 7.41
CA TYR A 521 -7.45 11.94 6.30
C TYR A 521 -6.50 11.01 5.55
N GLU A 522 -6.88 9.76 5.37
CA GLU A 522 -6.19 8.85 4.45
C GLU A 522 -6.98 8.76 3.14
N LEU A 523 -6.24 8.88 2.03
CA LEU A 523 -6.80 8.76 0.69
C LEU A 523 -7.43 7.38 0.47
N PRO A 524 -8.35 7.23 -0.51
CA PRO A 524 -8.87 5.92 -0.90
C PRO A 524 -7.73 4.93 -1.10
N GLY A 525 -7.70 3.84 -0.31
CA GLY A 525 -6.58 2.92 -0.29
C GLY A 525 -6.27 2.32 -1.66
N LEU A 526 -4.98 2.04 -1.96
CA LEU A 526 -4.50 1.64 -3.27
C LEU A 526 -5.30 0.48 -3.88
N TRP A 527 -5.50 -0.58 -3.12
CA TRP A 527 -6.29 -1.76 -3.55
C TRP A 527 -7.77 -1.70 -3.18
N ASN A 528 -8.22 -0.62 -2.55
CA ASN A 528 -9.62 -0.38 -2.20
C ASN A 528 -10.23 0.67 -3.13
N GLY A 529 -10.53 1.85 -2.60
CA GLY A 529 -11.17 2.94 -3.32
C GLY A 529 -10.35 3.52 -4.48
N ALA A 530 -9.01 3.45 -4.46
CA ALA A 530 -8.19 3.92 -5.57
C ALA A 530 -8.37 3.06 -6.85
N MET A 531 -8.77 1.81 -6.69
CA MET A 531 -9.06 0.91 -7.82
C MET A 531 -10.56 0.54 -7.90
N ALA A 532 -11.45 1.34 -7.29
CA ALA A 532 -12.89 1.02 -7.21
C ALA A 532 -13.58 0.91 -8.57
N ASN A 533 -13.14 1.71 -9.55
CA ASN A 533 -13.71 1.72 -10.88
C ASN A 533 -12.95 0.88 -11.91
N TRP A 534 -12.07 -0.03 -11.45
CA TRP A 534 -11.36 -0.99 -12.30
C TRP A 534 -12.22 -2.24 -12.56
N LEU A 535 -11.99 -2.90 -13.67
CA LEU A 535 -12.47 -4.27 -13.86
C LEU A 535 -11.76 -5.16 -12.83
N THR A 536 -12.55 -5.78 -11.94
CA THR A 536 -12.01 -6.51 -10.78
C THR A 536 -12.40 -7.97 -10.84
N ILE A 537 -11.40 -8.85 -10.74
CA ILE A 537 -11.57 -10.30 -10.68
C ILE A 537 -10.91 -10.80 -9.39
N PHE A 538 -11.69 -11.43 -8.52
CA PHE A 538 -11.18 -12.10 -7.33
C PHE A 538 -10.96 -13.57 -7.60
N VAL A 539 -9.80 -14.11 -7.19
CA VAL A 539 -9.42 -15.52 -7.35
C VAL A 539 -9.05 -16.08 -5.99
N ALA A 540 -9.68 -17.14 -5.56
CA ALA A 540 -9.30 -17.83 -4.32
C ALA A 540 -7.91 -18.45 -4.50
N VAL A 541 -6.96 -18.08 -3.67
CA VAL A 541 -5.59 -18.63 -3.64
C VAL A 541 -5.30 -19.27 -2.29
N PRO A 542 -4.42 -20.27 -2.21
CA PRO A 542 -4.08 -20.92 -0.95
C PRO A 542 -3.42 -19.96 0.05
N LEU A 543 -3.64 -20.23 1.34
CA LEU A 543 -3.10 -19.41 2.45
C LEU A 543 -1.57 -19.31 2.42
N ILE A 544 -0.85 -20.28 1.85
CA ILE A 544 0.60 -20.24 1.69
C ILE A 544 1.09 -19.00 0.90
N THR A 545 0.23 -18.33 0.14
CA THR A 545 0.58 -17.09 -0.58
C THR A 545 0.63 -15.86 0.32
N PHE A 546 0.22 -15.98 1.58
CA PHE A 546 0.10 -14.89 2.53
C PHE A 546 0.85 -15.15 3.83
N ASN A 547 2.02 -14.54 3.97
CA ASN A 547 2.91 -14.70 5.12
C ASN A 547 3.47 -13.34 5.55
N PRO A 548 2.62 -12.39 5.98
CA PRO A 548 3.10 -11.07 6.35
C PRO A 548 3.78 -11.08 7.72
N VAL A 549 4.84 -10.29 7.84
CA VAL A 549 5.48 -9.98 9.12
C VAL A 549 4.94 -8.64 9.63
N LYS A 550 3.89 -8.66 10.43
CA LYS A 550 3.28 -7.46 11.04
C LYS A 550 3.86 -7.14 12.39
N THR A 551 4.14 -8.17 13.19
CA THR A 551 4.88 -8.08 14.46
C THR A 551 6.16 -8.88 14.35
N VAL A 552 7.14 -8.62 15.22
CA VAL A 552 8.39 -9.39 15.22
C VAL A 552 8.16 -10.88 15.50
N ASN A 553 7.13 -11.22 16.27
CA ASN A 553 6.77 -12.60 16.56
C ASN A 553 6.27 -13.38 15.32
N ASP A 554 5.83 -12.69 14.28
CA ASP A 554 5.45 -13.37 13.04
C ASP A 554 6.63 -14.11 12.39
N LEU A 555 7.87 -13.66 12.67
CA LEU A 555 9.08 -14.36 12.22
C LEU A 555 9.23 -15.77 12.83
N LEU A 556 8.49 -16.10 13.87
CA LEU A 556 8.47 -17.44 14.49
C LEU A 556 7.52 -18.42 13.74
N LYS A 557 6.72 -17.93 12.83
CA LYS A 557 5.80 -18.79 12.03
C LYS A 557 6.61 -19.71 11.10
N PRO A 558 6.10 -20.92 10.79
CA PRO A 558 6.82 -21.89 9.94
C PRO A 558 7.26 -21.34 8.57
N ALA A 559 6.55 -20.37 8.03
CA ALA A 559 6.88 -19.71 6.75
C ALA A 559 8.21 -18.94 6.80
N HIS A 560 8.65 -18.52 7.98
CA HIS A 560 9.81 -17.68 8.22
C HIS A 560 10.94 -18.40 8.97
N GLN A 561 10.75 -19.68 9.28
CA GLN A 561 11.75 -20.48 10.00
C GLN A 561 12.47 -21.46 9.05
N PRO A 562 13.76 -21.77 9.32
CA PRO A 562 14.50 -22.79 8.58
C PRO A 562 13.77 -24.14 8.61
N GLN A 563 13.78 -24.87 7.48
CA GLN A 563 13.26 -26.25 7.36
C GLN A 563 14.41 -27.25 7.26
#